data_2115c2901be4abb6930d85e5b39e1535
#
_entry.id   2115c2901be4abb6930d85e5b39e1535
#
_cell.length_a   1.000
_cell.length_b   1.000
_cell.length_c   1.000
_cell.angle_alpha   90.00
_cell.angle_beta   90.00
_cell.angle_gamma   90.00
#
_symmetry.space_group_name_H-M   'P 1'
#
loop_
_entity.id
_entity.type
_entity.pdbx_description
1 polymer ?
#
loop_
_entity_poly.entity_id
_entity_poly.type
_entity_poly.pdbx_seq_one_letter_code
_entity_poly.pdbx_strand_id
1 'polypeptide(L)'
;DIDKFKIYCYNIRGGNMKNKIKNIFKSIGIILLLLCFNSVMFSIFNINLKSLSEKEYLIYTVLFELVLLIIFIIIYRKTLSKNGKEYFRNFSENFKQSLKYWLVGFIVMATSNIIINFVLKQTIAGNEELVRSYIDTSPLLMIFSTVIYAPICEELTFRKSIKDAINNKYIYILTSGLLFGFLHIVSYITTPLDLVYLIPYASLGIVFATLYYKTNNIFST
;
A
#
# COMPACT_ATOMS: atom_id res chain seq x y z
N ASP A 1 44.03 -13.91 18.06
CA ASP A 1 42.52 -13.75 18.17
C ASP A 1 41.93 -12.53 17.48
N ILE A 2 42.75 -11.55 17.10
CA ILE A 2 42.30 -10.36 16.37
C ILE A 2 41.82 -10.73 14.97
N ASP A 3 42.40 -11.70 14.30
CA ASP A 3 41.98 -12.11 12.95
C ASP A 3 40.67 -12.89 12.96
N LYS A 4 40.42 -13.71 14.00
CA LYS A 4 39.09 -14.35 14.17
C LYS A 4 38.02 -13.35 14.44
N PHE A 5 38.27 -12.28 15.20
CA PHE A 5 37.33 -11.21 15.45
C PHE A 5 37.04 -10.38 14.19
N LYS A 6 38.06 -10.07 13.37
CA LYS A 6 37.91 -9.41 12.07
C LYS A 6 37.08 -10.25 11.09
N ILE A 7 37.35 -11.57 10.99
CA ILE A 7 36.60 -12.51 10.17
C ILE A 7 35.14 -12.60 10.66
N TYR A 8 34.90 -12.65 11.97
CA TYR A 8 33.57 -12.64 12.57
C TYR A 8 32.80 -11.34 12.26
N CYS A 9 33.43 -10.18 12.41
CA CYS A 9 32.84 -8.88 12.05
C CYS A 9 32.56 -8.74 10.53
N TYR A 10 33.46 -9.26 9.68
CA TYR A 10 33.28 -9.27 8.24
C TYR A 10 32.11 -10.17 7.82
N ASN A 11 31.98 -11.36 8.40
CA ASN A 11 30.87 -12.28 8.13
C ASN A 11 29.50 -11.74 8.60
N ILE A 12 29.46 -11.08 9.78
CA ILE A 12 28.24 -10.42 10.27
C ILE A 12 27.86 -9.27 9.35
N ARG A 13 28.80 -8.41 8.95
CA ARG A 13 28.54 -7.29 8.04
C ARG A 13 28.12 -7.76 6.65
N GLY A 14 28.82 -8.76 6.10
CA GLY A 14 28.52 -9.35 4.78
C GLY A 14 27.17 -10.08 4.75
N GLY A 15 26.85 -10.85 5.80
CA GLY A 15 25.56 -11.51 5.95
C GLY A 15 24.41 -10.54 6.09
N ASN A 16 24.59 -9.45 6.84
CA ASN A 16 23.58 -8.40 6.98
C ASN A 16 23.35 -7.64 5.66
N MET A 17 24.41 -7.37 4.90
CA MET A 17 24.31 -6.69 3.60
C MET A 17 23.60 -7.56 2.55
N LYS A 18 23.92 -8.86 2.45
CA LYS A 18 23.22 -9.78 1.56
C LYS A 18 21.71 -9.88 1.86
N ASN A 19 21.35 -9.98 3.14
CA ASN A 19 19.96 -10.02 3.57
C ASN A 19 19.23 -8.70 3.26
N LYS A 20 19.90 -7.57 3.44
CA LYS A 20 19.34 -6.25 3.10
C LYS A 20 19.07 -6.13 1.60
N ILE A 21 20.02 -6.50 0.76
CA ILE A 21 19.85 -6.50 -0.70
C ILE A 21 18.70 -7.41 -1.10
N LYS A 22 18.65 -8.64 -0.57
CA LYS A 22 17.52 -9.58 -0.81
C LYS A 22 16.17 -8.96 -0.46
N ASN A 23 16.07 -8.28 0.69
CA ASN A 23 14.83 -7.65 1.11
C ASN A 23 14.43 -6.48 0.21
N ILE A 24 15.40 -5.70 -0.30
CA ILE A 24 15.14 -4.63 -1.29
C ILE A 24 14.55 -5.23 -2.56
N PHE A 25 15.20 -6.25 -3.15
CA PHE A 25 14.68 -6.91 -4.35
C PHE A 25 13.31 -7.54 -4.12
N LYS A 26 13.09 -8.16 -2.96
CA LYS A 26 11.77 -8.67 -2.58
C LYS A 26 10.73 -7.57 -2.53
N SER A 27 11.05 -6.42 -1.92
CA SER A 27 10.14 -5.29 -1.83
C SER A 27 9.79 -4.73 -3.20
N ILE A 28 10.77 -4.56 -4.08
CA ILE A 28 10.57 -4.15 -5.48
C ILE A 28 9.66 -5.16 -6.19
N GLY A 29 9.93 -6.45 -6.05
CA GLY A 29 9.12 -7.52 -6.65
C GLY A 29 7.66 -7.51 -6.18
N ILE A 30 7.41 -7.26 -4.89
CA ILE A 30 6.06 -7.14 -4.33
C ILE A 30 5.33 -5.89 -4.88
N ILE A 31 6.04 -4.76 -5.00
CA ILE A 31 5.47 -3.54 -5.58
C ILE A 31 5.12 -3.77 -7.06
N LEU A 32 6.03 -4.36 -7.84
CA LEU A 32 5.77 -4.67 -9.25
C LEU A 32 4.62 -5.68 -9.40
N LEU A 33 4.55 -6.67 -8.52
CA LEU A 33 3.46 -7.63 -8.50
C LEU A 33 2.11 -6.93 -8.30
N LEU A 34 2.03 -6.01 -7.31
CA LEU A 34 0.80 -5.24 -7.09
C LEU A 34 0.41 -4.39 -8.30
N LEU A 35 1.38 -3.69 -8.90
CA LEU A 35 1.10 -2.73 -9.97
C LEU A 35 0.80 -3.38 -11.33
N CYS A 36 1.49 -4.48 -11.65
CA CYS A 36 1.44 -5.05 -12.98
C CYS A 36 0.52 -6.26 -13.10
N PHE A 37 0.06 -6.84 -12.00
CA PHE A 37 -0.63 -8.14 -12.00
C PHE A 37 -1.85 -8.15 -12.91
N ASN A 38 -2.77 -7.21 -12.77
CA ASN A 38 -3.99 -7.16 -13.58
C ASN A 38 -3.66 -7.01 -15.07
N SER A 39 -2.73 -6.12 -15.43
CA SER A 39 -2.31 -5.94 -16.83
C SER A 39 -1.71 -7.20 -17.42
N VAL A 40 -0.90 -7.91 -16.65
CA VAL A 40 -0.31 -9.20 -17.07
C VAL A 40 -1.40 -10.24 -17.25
N MET A 41 -2.37 -10.33 -16.34
CA MET A 41 -3.47 -11.30 -16.44
C MET A 41 -4.37 -11.02 -17.65
N PHE A 42 -4.73 -9.76 -17.92
CA PHE A 42 -5.45 -9.39 -19.14
C PHE A 42 -4.70 -9.83 -20.41
N SER A 43 -3.37 -9.66 -20.41
CA SER A 43 -2.52 -10.09 -21.54
C SER A 43 -2.46 -11.62 -21.68
N ILE A 44 -2.24 -12.36 -20.59
CA ILE A 44 -2.14 -13.84 -20.61
C ILE A 44 -3.44 -14.47 -21.13
N PHE A 45 -4.59 -13.96 -20.72
CA PHE A 45 -5.88 -14.47 -21.15
C PHE A 45 -6.36 -13.88 -22.49
N ASN A 46 -5.53 -13.07 -23.16
CA ASN A 46 -5.86 -12.40 -24.43
C ASN A 46 -7.20 -11.65 -24.40
N ILE A 47 -7.53 -11.03 -23.27
CA ILE A 47 -8.78 -10.28 -23.09
C ILE A 47 -8.62 -8.91 -23.76
N ASN A 48 -9.44 -8.64 -24.77
CA ASN A 48 -9.42 -7.37 -25.47
C ASN A 48 -10.18 -6.29 -24.65
N LEU A 49 -9.45 -5.43 -23.99
CA LEU A 49 -10.00 -4.37 -23.14
C LEU A 49 -10.96 -3.42 -23.87
N LYS A 50 -10.75 -3.22 -25.20
CA LYS A 50 -11.59 -2.30 -25.99
C LYS A 50 -12.99 -2.87 -26.32
N SER A 51 -13.16 -4.18 -26.19
CA SER A 51 -14.45 -4.85 -26.47
C SER A 51 -15.28 -5.08 -25.20
N LEU A 52 -14.74 -4.81 -24.03
CA LEU A 52 -15.44 -5.01 -22.76
C LEU A 52 -16.35 -3.83 -22.43
N SER A 53 -17.52 -4.12 -21.90
CA SER A 53 -18.30 -3.15 -21.13
C SER A 53 -17.58 -2.86 -19.78
N GLU A 54 -17.90 -1.71 -19.17
CA GLU A 54 -17.32 -1.37 -17.84
C GLU A 54 -17.59 -2.45 -16.80
N LYS A 55 -18.77 -3.05 -16.80
CA LYS A 55 -19.13 -4.11 -15.87
C LYS A 55 -18.28 -5.39 -16.08
N GLU A 56 -18.09 -5.80 -17.33
CA GLU A 56 -17.23 -6.94 -17.66
C GLU A 56 -15.78 -6.67 -17.24
N TYR A 57 -15.26 -5.48 -17.52
CA TYR A 57 -13.93 -5.06 -17.06
C TYR A 57 -13.79 -5.18 -15.54
N LEU A 58 -14.78 -4.71 -14.77
CA LEU A 58 -14.78 -4.80 -13.31
C LEU A 58 -14.84 -6.26 -12.84
N ILE A 59 -15.62 -7.11 -13.48
CA ILE A 59 -15.68 -8.56 -13.14
C ILE A 59 -14.32 -9.20 -13.31
N TYR A 60 -13.66 -9.03 -14.45
CA TYR A 60 -12.31 -9.58 -14.66
C TYR A 60 -11.29 -9.02 -13.68
N THR A 61 -11.34 -7.70 -13.45
CA THR A 61 -10.46 -7.03 -12.48
C THR A 61 -10.60 -7.66 -11.09
N VAL A 62 -11.81 -7.82 -10.59
CA VAL A 62 -12.07 -8.41 -9.26
C VAL A 62 -11.66 -9.89 -9.20
N LEU A 63 -11.85 -10.66 -10.28
CA LEU A 63 -11.37 -12.05 -10.33
C LEU A 63 -9.84 -12.11 -10.23
N PHE A 64 -9.11 -11.23 -10.92
CA PHE A 64 -7.64 -11.15 -10.82
C PHE A 64 -7.19 -10.63 -9.46
N GLU A 65 -7.88 -9.66 -8.89
CA GLU A 65 -7.65 -9.17 -7.53
C GLU A 65 -7.81 -10.27 -6.48
N LEU A 66 -8.81 -11.15 -6.62
CA LEU A 66 -8.98 -12.33 -5.77
C LEU A 66 -7.77 -13.26 -5.83
N VAL A 67 -7.28 -13.54 -7.04
CA VAL A 67 -6.08 -14.36 -7.21
C VAL A 67 -4.87 -13.70 -6.57
N LEU A 68 -4.68 -12.40 -6.79
CA LEU A 68 -3.57 -11.66 -6.20
C LEU A 68 -3.66 -11.60 -4.68
N LEU A 69 -4.85 -11.39 -4.11
CA LEU A 69 -5.09 -11.43 -2.67
C LEU A 69 -4.67 -12.78 -2.07
N ILE A 70 -5.03 -13.89 -2.72
CA ILE A 70 -4.63 -15.24 -2.27
C ILE A 70 -3.11 -15.37 -2.30
N ILE A 71 -2.45 -14.90 -3.36
CA ILE A 71 -0.98 -14.90 -3.45
C ILE A 71 -0.36 -14.10 -2.30
N PHE A 72 -0.87 -12.91 -1.99
CA PHE A 72 -0.38 -12.09 -0.88
C PHE A 72 -0.59 -12.79 0.48
N ILE A 73 -1.75 -13.40 0.69
CA ILE A 73 -2.05 -14.18 1.92
C ILE A 73 -1.04 -15.32 2.06
N ILE A 74 -0.74 -16.05 1.00
CA ILE A 74 0.24 -17.15 1.03
C ILE A 74 1.66 -16.63 1.33
N ILE A 75 2.10 -15.57 0.66
CA ILE A 75 3.43 -14.96 0.87
C ILE A 75 3.60 -14.50 2.31
N TYR A 76 2.57 -13.85 2.87
CA TYR A 76 2.62 -13.22 4.18
C TYR A 76 1.92 -14.01 5.30
N ARG A 77 1.52 -15.29 5.05
CA ARG A 77 0.75 -16.13 6.00
C ARG A 77 1.29 -16.15 7.43
N LYS A 78 2.62 -16.20 7.58
CA LYS A 78 3.26 -16.21 8.91
C LYS A 78 3.10 -14.86 9.61
N THR A 79 3.27 -13.76 8.87
CA THR A 79 3.09 -12.40 9.39
C THR A 79 1.64 -12.17 9.77
N LEU A 80 0.71 -12.51 8.90
CA LEU A 80 -0.74 -12.35 9.13
C LEU A 80 -1.19 -13.16 10.35
N SER A 81 -0.81 -14.44 10.43
CA SER A 81 -1.18 -15.28 11.58
C SER A 81 -0.62 -14.75 12.91
N LYS A 82 0.66 -14.34 12.94
CA LYS A 82 1.30 -13.78 14.13
C LYS A 82 0.63 -12.46 14.54
N ASN A 83 0.56 -11.51 13.60
CA ASN A 83 0.05 -10.17 13.87
C ASN A 83 -1.45 -10.21 14.26
N GLY A 84 -2.25 -11.07 13.61
CA GLY A 84 -3.65 -11.23 13.98
C GLY A 84 -3.80 -11.69 15.42
N LYS A 85 -3.09 -12.76 15.84
CA LYS A 85 -3.13 -13.23 17.23
C LYS A 85 -2.73 -12.15 18.23
N GLU A 86 -1.68 -11.37 17.91
CA GLU A 86 -1.20 -10.27 18.78
C GLU A 86 -2.22 -9.14 18.85
N TYR A 87 -2.81 -8.74 17.71
CA TYR A 87 -3.78 -7.66 17.63
C TYR A 87 -5.06 -7.99 18.41
N PHE A 88 -5.64 -9.16 18.17
CA PHE A 88 -6.90 -9.56 18.81
C PHE A 88 -6.75 -9.91 20.28
N ARG A 89 -5.56 -10.28 20.76
CA ARG A 89 -5.32 -10.51 22.20
C ARG A 89 -5.55 -9.24 23.04
N ASN A 90 -5.21 -8.07 22.52
CA ASN A 90 -5.40 -6.77 23.16
C ASN A 90 -6.23 -5.84 22.27
N PHE A 91 -7.35 -6.35 21.75
CA PHE A 91 -8.14 -5.69 20.72
C PHE A 91 -8.53 -4.24 21.08
N SER A 92 -9.04 -4.02 22.29
CA SER A 92 -9.52 -2.69 22.70
C SER A 92 -8.43 -1.62 22.64
N GLU A 93 -7.23 -1.92 23.13
CA GLU A 93 -6.10 -0.99 23.12
C GLU A 93 -5.56 -0.78 21.70
N ASN A 94 -5.36 -1.86 20.96
CA ASN A 94 -4.87 -1.80 19.60
C ASN A 94 -5.85 -1.05 18.69
N PHE A 95 -7.14 -1.30 18.81
CA PHE A 95 -8.17 -0.61 18.06
C PHE A 95 -8.22 0.90 18.38
N LYS A 96 -8.17 1.27 19.67
CA LYS A 96 -8.09 2.70 20.07
C LYS A 96 -6.87 3.39 19.47
N GLN A 97 -5.73 2.70 19.44
CA GLN A 97 -4.52 3.23 18.83
C GLN A 97 -4.68 3.38 17.32
N SER A 98 -5.19 2.36 16.63
CA SER A 98 -5.47 2.39 15.20
C SER A 98 -6.41 3.54 14.84
N LEU A 99 -7.53 3.65 15.57
CA LEU A 99 -8.52 4.70 15.37
C LEU A 99 -7.94 6.09 15.57
N LYS A 100 -7.09 6.30 16.60
CA LYS A 100 -6.42 7.57 16.82
C LYS A 100 -5.56 7.99 15.62
N TYR A 101 -4.76 7.08 15.10
CA TYR A 101 -3.90 7.38 13.94
C TYR A 101 -4.73 7.59 12.68
N TRP A 102 -5.76 6.76 12.47
CA TRP A 102 -6.69 6.92 11.36
C TRP A 102 -7.35 8.31 11.37
N LEU A 103 -7.88 8.75 12.53
CA LEU A 103 -8.49 10.08 12.68
C LEU A 103 -7.50 11.21 12.36
N VAL A 104 -6.25 11.12 12.83
CA VAL A 104 -5.22 12.11 12.49
C VAL A 104 -4.98 12.16 10.99
N GLY A 105 -4.78 11.01 10.35
CA GLY A 105 -4.58 10.91 8.90
C GLY A 105 -5.79 11.43 8.11
N PHE A 106 -6.98 11.06 8.53
CA PHE A 106 -8.23 11.50 7.91
C PHE A 106 -8.43 13.03 8.01
N ILE A 107 -8.17 13.61 9.18
CA ILE A 107 -8.27 15.08 9.37
C ILE A 107 -7.30 15.81 8.44
N VAL A 108 -6.04 15.36 8.37
CA VAL A 108 -5.04 15.98 7.47
C VAL A 108 -5.44 15.82 6.01
N MET A 109 -5.88 14.64 5.61
CA MET A 109 -6.37 14.37 4.26
C MET A 109 -7.58 15.25 3.91
N ALA A 110 -8.61 15.28 4.75
CA ALA A 110 -9.83 16.04 4.50
C ALA A 110 -9.54 17.56 4.45
N THR A 111 -8.75 18.07 5.40
CA THR A 111 -8.36 19.48 5.41
C THR A 111 -7.56 19.86 4.17
N SER A 112 -6.61 19.01 3.76
CA SER A 112 -5.83 19.22 2.52
C SER A 112 -6.73 19.26 1.30
N ASN A 113 -7.68 18.33 1.17
CA ASN A 113 -8.64 18.32 0.05
C ASN A 113 -9.49 19.58 0.03
N ILE A 114 -10.01 20.03 1.18
CA ILE A 114 -10.81 21.27 1.27
C ILE A 114 -9.98 22.47 0.80
N ILE A 115 -8.73 22.60 1.25
CA ILE A 115 -7.84 23.69 0.86
C ILE A 115 -7.55 23.64 -0.65
N ILE A 116 -7.20 22.47 -1.19
CA ILE A 116 -6.92 22.28 -2.60
C ILE A 116 -8.14 22.68 -3.44
N ASN A 117 -9.32 22.18 -3.08
CA ASN A 117 -10.55 22.48 -3.80
C ASN A 117 -10.91 23.98 -3.77
N PHE A 118 -10.70 24.62 -2.62
CA PHE A 118 -10.94 26.06 -2.48
C PHE A 118 -9.96 26.90 -3.32
N VAL A 119 -8.67 26.55 -3.31
CA VAL A 119 -7.62 27.30 -4.02
C VAL A 119 -7.64 27.05 -5.52
N LEU A 120 -7.77 25.79 -5.93
CA LEU A 120 -7.66 25.40 -7.34
C LEU A 120 -9.00 25.38 -8.07
N LYS A 121 -10.12 25.54 -7.34
CA LYS A 121 -11.49 25.40 -7.89
C LYS A 121 -11.73 24.07 -8.63
N GLN A 122 -10.91 23.06 -8.31
CA GLN A 122 -11.08 21.70 -8.80
C GLN A 122 -11.86 20.90 -7.77
N THR A 123 -12.80 20.08 -8.25
CA THR A 123 -13.76 19.47 -7.34
C THR A 123 -13.32 18.13 -6.77
N ILE A 124 -12.59 17.31 -7.53
CA ILE A 124 -12.27 15.92 -7.13
C ILE A 124 -10.93 15.50 -7.76
N ALA A 125 -10.13 14.68 -7.02
CA ALA A 125 -8.95 14.03 -7.57
C ALA A 125 -9.34 12.94 -8.59
N GLY A 126 -8.58 12.80 -9.68
CA GLY A 126 -8.93 11.87 -10.77
C GLY A 126 -9.11 10.41 -10.32
N ASN A 127 -8.31 9.95 -9.35
CA ASN A 127 -8.50 8.61 -8.78
C ASN A 127 -9.85 8.46 -8.06
N GLU A 128 -10.30 9.49 -7.34
CA GLU A 128 -11.58 9.47 -6.64
C GLU A 128 -12.75 9.49 -7.63
N GLU A 129 -12.64 10.25 -8.70
CA GLU A 129 -13.64 10.30 -9.77
C GLU A 129 -13.84 8.93 -10.42
N LEU A 130 -12.74 8.23 -10.75
CA LEU A 130 -12.79 6.89 -11.31
C LEU A 130 -13.43 5.89 -10.35
N VAL A 131 -13.07 5.91 -9.08
CA VAL A 131 -13.65 5.01 -8.06
C VAL A 131 -15.14 5.24 -7.94
N ARG A 132 -15.60 6.50 -7.96
CA ARG A 132 -17.04 6.84 -7.90
C ARG A 132 -17.79 6.31 -9.12
N SER A 133 -17.28 6.48 -10.34
CA SER A 133 -17.92 5.95 -11.56
C SER A 133 -18.06 4.42 -11.52
N TYR A 134 -17.08 3.73 -11.01
CA TYR A 134 -17.13 2.27 -10.85
C TYR A 134 -18.07 1.81 -9.74
N ILE A 135 -18.22 2.58 -8.67
CA ILE A 135 -19.24 2.32 -7.64
C ILE A 135 -20.63 2.40 -8.25
N ASP A 136 -20.89 3.40 -9.10
CA ASP A 136 -22.18 3.54 -9.78
C ASP A 136 -22.46 2.36 -10.75
N THR A 137 -21.41 1.84 -11.39
CA THR A 137 -21.53 0.69 -12.31
C THR A 137 -21.75 -0.63 -11.58
N SER A 138 -21.03 -0.90 -10.49
CA SER A 138 -21.12 -2.16 -9.73
C SER A 138 -20.66 -2.00 -8.27
N PRO A 139 -21.56 -1.59 -7.36
CA PRO A 139 -21.24 -1.31 -5.95
C PRO A 139 -20.59 -2.50 -5.24
N LEU A 140 -21.09 -3.71 -5.45
CA LEU A 140 -20.58 -4.91 -4.75
C LEU A 140 -19.15 -5.26 -5.15
N LEU A 141 -18.83 -5.16 -6.44
CA LEU A 141 -17.46 -5.42 -6.93
C LEU A 141 -16.50 -4.37 -6.36
N MET A 142 -16.92 -3.10 -6.33
CA MET A 142 -16.10 -2.02 -5.81
C MET A 142 -15.94 -2.08 -4.29
N ILE A 143 -16.93 -2.53 -3.53
CA ILE A 143 -16.78 -2.80 -2.09
C ILE A 143 -15.68 -3.85 -1.87
N PHE A 144 -15.67 -4.93 -2.65
CA PHE A 144 -14.60 -5.92 -2.54
C PHE A 144 -13.23 -5.30 -2.83
N SER A 145 -13.10 -4.59 -3.96
CA SER A 145 -11.83 -3.98 -4.37
C SER A 145 -11.32 -2.95 -3.37
N THR A 146 -12.19 -2.04 -2.89
CA THR A 146 -11.77 -0.89 -2.08
C THR A 146 -11.73 -1.16 -0.58
N VAL A 147 -12.54 -2.10 -0.06
CA VAL A 147 -12.64 -2.37 1.38
C VAL A 147 -11.89 -3.62 1.80
N ILE A 148 -11.72 -4.59 0.89
CA ILE A 148 -11.08 -5.88 1.23
C ILE A 148 -9.72 -6.00 0.53
N TYR A 149 -9.71 -5.98 -0.80
CA TYR A 149 -8.51 -6.25 -1.57
C TYR A 149 -7.46 -5.16 -1.41
N ALA A 150 -7.80 -3.90 -1.75
CA ALA A 150 -6.84 -2.81 -1.74
C ALA A 150 -6.19 -2.61 -0.37
N PRO A 151 -6.92 -2.48 0.75
CA PRO A 151 -6.29 -2.29 2.05
C PRO A 151 -5.32 -3.41 2.43
N ILE A 152 -5.68 -4.67 2.21
CA ILE A 152 -4.82 -5.80 2.57
C ILE A 152 -3.54 -5.82 1.72
N CYS A 153 -3.68 -5.73 0.40
CA CYS A 153 -2.54 -5.80 -0.51
C CYS A 153 -1.64 -4.56 -0.40
N GLU A 154 -2.22 -3.38 -0.25
CA GLU A 154 -1.49 -2.13 -0.08
C GLU A 154 -0.72 -2.08 1.23
N GLU A 155 -1.33 -2.45 2.35
CA GLU A 155 -0.63 -2.45 3.63
C GLU A 155 0.52 -3.47 3.66
N LEU A 156 0.32 -4.66 3.10
CA LEU A 156 1.40 -5.65 2.95
C LEU A 156 2.51 -5.15 2.03
N THR A 157 2.18 -4.39 0.99
CA THR A 157 3.15 -3.81 0.06
C THR A 157 3.87 -2.61 0.66
N PHE A 158 3.13 -1.58 1.05
CA PHE A 158 3.74 -0.30 1.43
C PHE A 158 4.23 -0.27 2.88
N ARG A 159 3.60 -1.03 3.79
CA ARG A 159 4.07 -1.05 5.18
C ARG A 159 5.04 -2.20 5.41
N LYS A 160 4.59 -3.45 5.23
CA LYS A 160 5.40 -4.62 5.56
C LYS A 160 6.62 -4.75 4.66
N SER A 161 6.44 -4.75 3.35
CA SER A 161 7.51 -5.03 2.41
C SER A 161 8.60 -3.93 2.44
N ILE A 162 8.21 -2.65 2.44
CA ILE A 162 9.17 -1.53 2.49
C ILE A 162 9.91 -1.49 3.84
N LYS A 163 9.23 -1.80 4.96
CA LYS A 163 9.89 -1.87 6.27
C LYS A 163 10.95 -2.99 6.33
N ASP A 164 10.69 -4.12 5.68
CA ASP A 164 11.67 -5.20 5.60
C ASP A 164 12.94 -4.78 4.82
N ALA A 165 12.80 -3.85 3.86
CA ALA A 165 13.90 -3.33 3.06
C ALA A 165 14.64 -2.15 3.72
N ILE A 166 13.92 -1.30 4.48
CA ILE A 166 14.43 -0.05 5.01
C ILE A 166 14.42 -0.06 6.54
N ASN A 167 15.60 -0.12 7.16
CA ASN A 167 15.75 -0.15 8.62
C ASN A 167 15.61 1.23 9.28
N ASN A 168 16.00 2.31 8.57
CA ASN A 168 15.93 3.66 9.13
C ASN A 168 14.47 4.11 9.21
N LYS A 169 14.05 4.53 10.41
CA LYS A 169 12.67 4.94 10.71
C LYS A 169 12.16 6.05 9.78
N TYR A 170 12.91 7.11 9.65
CA TYR A 170 12.45 8.30 8.90
C TYR A 170 12.43 8.02 7.40
N ILE A 171 13.47 7.36 6.89
CA ILE A 171 13.53 6.96 5.47
C ILE A 171 12.37 6.01 5.16
N TYR A 172 12.10 5.01 6.03
CA TYR A 172 10.98 4.10 5.86
C TYR A 172 9.64 4.84 5.80
N ILE A 173 9.35 5.70 6.79
CA ILE A 173 8.07 6.42 6.88
C ILE A 173 7.85 7.31 5.65
N LEU A 174 8.88 8.06 5.26
CA LEU A 174 8.79 8.93 4.09
C LEU A 174 8.65 8.14 2.79
N THR A 175 9.49 7.12 2.58
CA THR A 175 9.42 6.29 1.36
C THR A 175 8.07 5.59 1.25
N SER A 176 7.59 4.97 2.32
CA SER A 176 6.31 4.28 2.34
C SER A 176 5.14 5.24 2.08
N GLY A 177 5.13 6.39 2.76
CA GLY A 177 4.04 7.35 2.63
C GLY A 177 4.01 8.06 1.29
N LEU A 178 5.16 8.54 0.82
CA LEU A 178 5.27 9.26 -0.46
C LEU A 178 5.02 8.33 -1.65
N LEU A 179 5.57 7.10 -1.62
CA LEU A 179 5.33 6.14 -2.68
C LEU A 179 3.87 5.74 -2.77
N PHE A 180 3.22 5.49 -1.62
CA PHE A 180 1.79 5.25 -1.55
C PHE A 180 0.99 6.40 -2.17
N GLY A 181 1.24 7.63 -1.74
CA GLY A 181 0.54 8.81 -2.27
C GLY A 181 0.80 9.03 -3.76
N PHE A 182 2.05 8.89 -4.20
CA PHE A 182 2.43 9.09 -5.60
C PHE A 182 1.73 8.09 -6.54
N LEU A 183 1.65 6.82 -6.15
CA LEU A 183 0.99 5.80 -6.97
C LEU A 183 -0.52 6.01 -7.10
N HIS A 184 -1.15 6.73 -6.18
CA HIS A 184 -2.57 7.09 -6.28
C HIS A 184 -2.84 8.23 -7.26
N ILE A 185 -1.84 9.06 -7.57
CA ILE A 185 -2.02 10.23 -8.42
C ILE A 185 -1.35 10.12 -9.78
N VAL A 186 -0.30 9.28 -9.92
CA VAL A 186 0.60 9.29 -11.08
C VAL A 186 -0.11 9.11 -12.42
N SER A 187 -1.18 8.31 -12.46
CA SER A 187 -1.97 8.07 -13.68
C SER A 187 -2.91 9.23 -14.04
N TYR A 188 -3.06 10.21 -13.16
CA TYR A 188 -4.00 11.34 -13.31
C TYR A 188 -3.28 12.69 -13.37
N ILE A 189 -1.94 12.70 -13.37
CA ILE A 189 -1.15 13.93 -13.51
C ILE A 189 -1.22 14.38 -14.96
N THR A 190 -1.94 15.45 -15.22
CA THR A 190 -2.02 16.12 -16.53
C THR A 190 -1.25 17.43 -16.54
N THR A 191 -1.15 18.09 -15.38
CA THR A 191 -0.43 19.33 -15.16
C THR A 191 0.47 19.23 -13.91
N PRO A 192 1.53 20.05 -13.79
CA PRO A 192 2.33 20.09 -12.55
C PRO A 192 1.51 20.44 -11.30
N LEU A 193 0.38 21.11 -11.48
CA LEU A 193 -0.51 21.48 -10.39
C LEU A 193 -1.18 20.27 -9.74
N ASP A 194 -1.40 19.19 -10.48
CA ASP A 194 -2.02 17.96 -9.99
C ASP A 194 -1.14 17.27 -8.92
N LEU A 195 0.15 17.61 -8.84
CA LEU A 195 1.04 17.12 -7.78
C LEU A 195 0.60 17.54 -6.37
N VAL A 196 -0.23 18.56 -6.23
CA VAL A 196 -0.74 18.97 -4.91
C VAL A 196 -1.60 17.86 -4.27
N TYR A 197 -2.26 17.02 -5.10
CA TYR A 197 -3.01 15.87 -4.61
C TYR A 197 -2.12 14.78 -3.97
N LEU A 198 -0.80 14.86 -4.12
CA LEU A 198 0.11 14.02 -3.34
C LEU A 198 -0.06 14.24 -1.83
N ILE A 199 -0.38 15.46 -1.40
CA ILE A 199 -0.50 15.81 0.02
C ILE A 199 -1.57 14.98 0.74
N PRO A 200 -2.84 14.96 0.32
CA PRO A 200 -3.88 14.17 0.98
C PRO A 200 -3.58 12.66 0.99
N TYR A 201 -3.12 12.08 -0.14
CA TYR A 201 -2.81 10.64 -0.18
C TYR A 201 -1.56 10.29 0.62
N ALA A 202 -0.48 11.07 0.50
CA ALA A 202 0.75 10.82 1.26
C ALA A 202 0.55 11.01 2.76
N SER A 203 -0.36 11.88 3.19
CA SER A 203 -0.65 12.08 4.61
C SER A 203 -1.14 10.81 5.30
N LEU A 204 -2.10 10.11 4.71
CA LEU A 204 -2.55 8.79 5.18
C LEU A 204 -1.41 7.78 5.13
N GLY A 205 -0.67 7.78 4.03
CA GLY A 205 0.49 6.93 3.86
C GLY A 205 1.53 7.07 4.96
N ILE A 206 1.89 8.30 5.32
CA ILE A 206 2.85 8.64 6.39
C ILE A 206 2.31 8.23 7.77
N VAL A 207 1.04 8.49 8.03
CA VAL A 207 0.41 8.16 9.32
C VAL A 207 0.37 6.66 9.53
N PHE A 208 -0.05 5.88 8.56
CA PHE A 208 -0.07 4.42 8.66
C PHE A 208 1.34 3.81 8.68
N ALA A 209 2.30 4.34 7.93
CA ALA A 209 3.69 3.93 8.04
C ALA A 209 4.26 4.19 9.45
N THR A 210 3.88 5.32 10.06
CA THR A 210 4.27 5.65 11.44
C THR A 210 3.64 4.69 12.44
N LEU A 211 2.36 4.37 12.28
CA LEU A 211 1.66 3.41 13.12
C LEU A 211 2.27 2.02 13.01
N TYR A 212 2.49 1.55 11.77
CA TYR A 212 3.13 0.26 11.54
C TYR A 212 4.56 0.20 12.11
N TYR A 213 5.32 1.29 12.00
CA TYR A 213 6.66 1.35 12.60
C TYR A 213 6.61 1.17 14.12
N LYS A 214 5.62 1.76 14.78
CA LYS A 214 5.46 1.68 16.24
C LYS A 214 4.94 0.34 16.72
N THR A 215 3.93 -0.20 16.03
CA THR A 215 3.23 -1.42 16.48
C THR A 215 3.87 -2.70 15.94
N ASN A 216 4.56 -2.62 14.81
CA ASN A 216 5.03 -3.76 14.02
C ASN A 216 3.91 -4.77 13.71
N ASN A 217 2.67 -4.31 13.65
CA ASN A 217 1.48 -5.12 13.46
C ASN A 217 0.65 -4.58 12.31
N ILE A 218 0.44 -5.41 11.27
CA ILE A 218 -0.25 -5.03 10.04
C ILE A 218 -1.75 -4.80 10.26
N PHE A 219 -2.35 -5.42 11.27
CA PHE A 219 -3.76 -5.22 11.61
C PHE A 219 -4.02 -3.88 12.30
N SER A 220 -2.96 -3.14 12.67
CA SER A 220 -3.10 -1.81 13.25
C SER A 220 -3.31 -0.73 12.19
N THR A 221 -2.93 -0.99 10.96
CA THR A 221 -3.05 -0.08 9.80
C THR A 221 -4.19 -0.50 8.90
#